data_26a3227df7d889582c58ae07b141434d
#
_entry.id   26a3227df7d889582c58ae07b141434d
#
_cell.length_a   1.000
_cell.length_b   1.000
_cell.length_c   1.000
_cell.angle_alpha   90.00
_cell.angle_beta   90.00
_cell.angle_gamma   90.00
#
_symmetry.space_group_name_H-M   'P 1'
#
loop_
_entity.id
_entity.type
_entity.pdbx_description
1 polymer ?
#
loop_
_entity_poly.entity_id
_entity_poly.type
_entity_poly.pdbx_seq_one_letter_code
_entity_poly.pdbx_strand_id
1 'polypeptide(L)'
;MQEFRSRQSALTAKQRKEWRGNMEGIILEERKRLGALLDTHTQAEVMEKIPQFWRAETDNFLSPPERVPPHLGVLMFNMERGVHLEEIREFLQDCPAIRPFDLILANELDDGCARSGNRNTARELAEALGLNYAWGLEFIELVNDENAKGFHGNAVFSRWPIRRAGVIRLPEQYNWYFDRQRRIGGRCAVLAELDIGGRPLGVASIHLENRTDGPGRQAQMRTILEAVRRELPDMPLILGGDLNTNTFDGRDKEDIGAIAASPDLRRRCLEGVFDYEPLLPMAAADGYH
;
A
#
# COMPACT_ATOMS: atom_id res chain seq x y z
N MET A 1 -10.12 -8.76 -20.49
CA MET A 1 -10.27 -7.43 -19.89
C MET A 1 -11.72 -7.14 -19.44
N GLN A 2 -12.74 -7.44 -20.20
CA GLN A 2 -14.14 -7.21 -19.80
C GLN A 2 -14.61 -8.18 -18.69
N GLU A 3 -14.20 -9.43 -18.70
CA GLU A 3 -14.51 -10.42 -17.63
C GLU A 3 -13.83 -10.10 -16.30
N PHE A 4 -12.60 -9.56 -16.33
CA PHE A 4 -11.88 -9.13 -15.11
C PHE A 4 -12.58 -7.93 -14.46
N ARG A 5 -13.09 -6.99 -15.28
CA ARG A 5 -13.89 -5.84 -14.80
C ARG A 5 -15.22 -6.26 -14.17
N SER A 6 -15.91 -7.29 -14.71
CA SER A 6 -17.20 -7.75 -14.18
C SER A 6 -17.05 -8.46 -12.82
N ARG A 7 -15.93 -9.16 -12.59
CA ARG A 7 -15.68 -9.87 -11.33
C ARG A 7 -15.24 -8.93 -10.20
N GLN A 8 -14.50 -7.84 -10.48
CA GLN A 8 -14.19 -6.81 -9.48
C GLN A 8 -15.42 -6.00 -9.05
N SER A 9 -16.43 -5.85 -9.89
CA SER A 9 -17.67 -5.14 -9.55
C SER A 9 -18.57 -5.88 -8.55
N ALA A 10 -18.29 -7.16 -8.30
CA ALA A 10 -19.10 -8.03 -7.46
C ALA A 10 -18.45 -8.38 -6.09
N LEU A 11 -17.62 -7.48 -5.51
CA LEU A 11 -17.25 -7.61 -4.12
C LEU A 11 -18.53 -7.53 -3.26
N THR A 12 -19.03 -8.68 -2.87
CA THR A 12 -20.25 -8.80 -2.06
C THR A 12 -20.05 -8.15 -0.70
N ALA A 13 -21.14 -7.73 -0.06
CA ALA A 13 -21.13 -7.20 1.31
C ALA A 13 -20.39 -8.12 2.32
N LYS A 14 -20.23 -9.42 2.00
CA LYS A 14 -19.50 -10.42 2.77
C LYS A 14 -17.97 -10.25 2.69
N GLN A 15 -17.44 -9.65 1.62
CA GLN A 15 -16.02 -9.39 1.38
C GLN A 15 -15.56 -8.02 1.93
N ARG A 16 -16.52 -7.12 2.28
CA ARG A 16 -16.27 -5.83 2.90
C ARG A 16 -16.22 -5.86 4.43
N LYS A 17 -16.23 -7.05 5.05
CA LYS A 17 -16.12 -7.15 6.50
C LYS A 17 -14.68 -6.83 6.90
N GLU A 18 -14.51 -5.71 7.61
CA GLU A 18 -13.27 -5.36 8.29
C GLU A 18 -12.83 -6.49 9.21
N TRP A 19 -11.54 -6.70 9.27
CA TRP A 19 -10.94 -7.59 10.25
C TRP A 19 -10.55 -6.75 11.47
N ARG A 20 -11.30 -6.89 12.55
CA ARG A 20 -10.95 -6.19 13.79
C ARG A 20 -9.95 -7.01 14.58
N GLY A 21 -8.81 -6.35 14.90
CA GLY A 21 -7.70 -6.99 15.58
C GLY A 21 -6.70 -7.64 14.62
N ASN A 22 -5.88 -8.55 15.14
CA ASN A 22 -4.78 -9.16 14.41
C ASN A 22 -5.28 -10.16 13.35
N MET A 23 -4.90 -9.96 12.09
CA MET A 23 -5.29 -10.84 10.98
C MET A 23 -4.74 -12.27 11.18
N GLU A 24 -5.60 -13.27 11.02
CA GLU A 24 -5.20 -14.67 11.16
C GLU A 24 -4.18 -15.08 10.11
N GLY A 25 -3.12 -15.75 10.57
CA GLY A 25 -2.09 -16.31 9.70
C GLY A 25 -2.58 -17.55 8.94
N ILE A 26 -1.84 -17.87 7.89
CA ILE A 26 -2.00 -19.11 7.12
C ILE A 26 -0.85 -20.03 7.52
N ILE A 27 -1.14 -21.25 7.91
CA ILE A 27 -0.11 -22.23 8.32
C ILE A 27 0.83 -22.54 7.16
N LEU A 28 2.06 -22.91 7.47
CA LEU A 28 3.14 -23.09 6.48
C LEU A 28 2.77 -24.08 5.36
N GLU A 29 2.18 -25.24 5.73
CA GLU A 29 1.77 -26.24 4.74
C GLU A 29 0.75 -25.69 3.75
N GLU A 30 -0.21 -24.90 4.24
CA GLU A 30 -1.23 -24.29 3.40
C GLU A 30 -0.61 -23.18 2.53
N ARG A 31 0.33 -22.38 3.05
CA ARG A 31 1.08 -21.40 2.25
C ARG A 31 1.84 -22.08 1.10
N LYS A 32 2.52 -23.20 1.39
CA LYS A 32 3.23 -23.99 0.37
C LYS A 32 2.27 -24.56 -0.66
N ARG A 33 1.12 -25.09 -0.21
CA ARG A 33 0.09 -25.63 -1.10
C ARG A 33 -0.49 -24.55 -2.02
N LEU A 34 -0.83 -23.39 -1.46
CA LEU A 34 -1.35 -22.24 -2.22
C LEU A 34 -0.30 -21.71 -3.21
N GLY A 35 0.98 -21.63 -2.78
CA GLY A 35 2.08 -21.25 -3.64
C GLY A 35 2.26 -22.19 -4.83
N ALA A 36 2.16 -23.50 -4.61
CA ALA A 36 2.27 -24.50 -5.69
C ALA A 36 1.13 -24.39 -6.73
N LEU A 37 -0.02 -23.84 -6.38
CA LEU A 37 -1.09 -23.59 -7.35
C LEU A 37 -0.66 -22.60 -8.44
N LEU A 38 0.28 -21.68 -8.14
CA LEU A 38 0.76 -20.69 -9.11
C LEU A 38 1.58 -21.30 -10.26
N ASP A 39 1.94 -22.57 -10.20
CA ASP A 39 2.52 -23.30 -11.33
C ASP A 39 1.49 -23.53 -12.46
N THR A 40 0.19 -23.49 -12.15
CA THR A 40 -0.91 -23.78 -13.08
C THR A 40 -2.06 -22.76 -13.04
N HIS A 41 -2.08 -21.87 -12.07
CA HIS A 41 -3.12 -20.86 -11.87
C HIS A 41 -2.52 -19.45 -11.85
N THR A 42 -3.32 -18.46 -12.17
CA THR A 42 -2.95 -17.04 -12.05
C THR A 42 -2.90 -16.58 -10.59
N GLN A 43 -2.17 -15.51 -10.32
CA GLN A 43 -2.19 -14.83 -9.01
C GLN A 43 -3.62 -14.49 -8.56
N ALA A 44 -4.45 -13.99 -9.47
CA ALA A 44 -5.83 -13.64 -9.18
C ALA A 44 -6.66 -14.84 -8.70
N GLU A 45 -6.56 -15.99 -9.39
CA GLU A 45 -7.28 -17.21 -9.00
C GLU A 45 -6.83 -17.78 -7.65
N VAL A 46 -5.55 -17.64 -7.31
CA VAL A 46 -5.03 -18.07 -6.02
C VAL A 46 -5.46 -17.09 -4.92
N MET A 47 -5.37 -15.78 -5.14
CA MET A 47 -5.82 -14.76 -4.19
C MET A 47 -7.32 -14.85 -3.85
N GLU A 48 -8.18 -15.28 -4.80
CA GLU A 48 -9.61 -15.51 -4.54
C GLU A 48 -9.86 -16.54 -3.42
N LYS A 49 -8.92 -17.46 -3.20
CA LYS A 49 -8.99 -18.50 -2.14
C LYS A 49 -8.51 -18.00 -0.78
N ILE A 50 -7.96 -16.79 -0.70
CA ILE A 50 -7.29 -16.23 0.48
C ILE A 50 -8.04 -14.98 0.94
N PRO A 51 -8.93 -15.08 1.94
CA PRO A 51 -9.76 -13.95 2.39
C PRO A 51 -8.97 -12.73 2.87
N GLN A 52 -7.74 -12.95 3.34
CA GLN A 52 -6.85 -11.90 3.86
C GLN A 52 -6.50 -10.85 2.80
N PHE A 53 -6.44 -11.20 1.52
CA PHE A 53 -6.17 -10.24 0.44
C PHE A 53 -7.29 -9.22 0.20
N TRP A 54 -8.50 -9.48 0.73
CA TRP A 54 -9.70 -8.72 0.43
C TRP A 54 -10.21 -7.88 1.60
N ARG A 55 -9.54 -7.94 2.75
CA ARG A 55 -9.95 -7.27 3.98
C ARG A 55 -8.79 -6.50 4.57
N ALA A 56 -9.08 -5.30 5.08
CA ALA A 56 -8.13 -4.57 5.89
C ALA A 56 -8.24 -5.01 7.36
N GLU A 57 -7.10 -5.20 8.01
CA GLU A 57 -7.02 -5.25 9.47
C GLU A 57 -7.17 -3.83 10.00
N THR A 58 -8.04 -3.61 10.98
CA THR A 58 -8.28 -2.28 11.55
C THR A 58 -8.34 -2.32 13.07
N ASP A 59 -7.77 -1.30 13.70
CA ASP A 59 -7.98 -1.06 15.12
C ASP A 59 -8.01 0.45 15.42
N ASN A 60 -8.90 0.85 16.35
CA ASN A 60 -9.03 2.21 16.84
C ASN A 60 -8.65 2.23 18.32
N PHE A 61 -7.40 2.59 18.61
CA PHE A 61 -6.86 2.63 19.98
C PHE A 61 -7.19 3.95 20.69
N LEU A 62 -7.47 5.00 19.91
CA LEU A 62 -7.58 6.37 20.42
C LEU A 62 -8.99 6.91 20.35
N SER A 63 -9.31 7.72 21.35
CA SER A 63 -10.39 8.70 21.24
C SER A 63 -10.00 9.80 20.26
N PRO A 64 -10.95 10.36 19.50
CA PRO A 64 -10.65 11.46 18.58
C PRO A 64 -10.09 12.66 19.31
N PRO A 65 -9.20 13.47 18.69
CA PRO A 65 -8.74 14.73 19.23
C PRO A 65 -9.91 15.68 19.53
N GLU A 66 -9.83 16.42 20.62
CA GLU A 66 -10.88 17.39 21.02
C GLU A 66 -11.09 18.51 20.00
N ARG A 67 -10.04 18.85 19.24
CA ARG A 67 -10.07 19.93 18.24
C ARG A 67 -9.51 19.46 16.91
N VAL A 68 -10.19 19.87 15.85
CA VAL A 68 -9.69 19.73 14.48
C VAL A 68 -8.70 20.86 14.21
N PRO A 69 -7.43 20.56 13.83
CA PRO A 69 -6.48 21.60 13.46
C PRO A 69 -6.87 22.25 12.12
N PRO A 70 -6.40 23.48 11.85
CA PRO A 70 -6.69 24.16 10.59
C PRO A 70 -6.05 23.45 9.37
N HIS A 71 -4.99 22.67 9.59
CA HIS A 71 -4.29 21.89 8.59
C HIS A 71 -3.97 20.51 9.15
N LEU A 72 -4.05 19.49 8.29
CA LEU A 72 -3.62 18.14 8.64
C LEU A 72 -2.18 17.91 8.15
N GLY A 73 -1.32 17.47 9.04
CA GLY A 73 0.01 16.96 8.68
C GLY A 73 -0.10 15.56 8.12
N VAL A 74 0.33 15.35 6.88
CA VAL A 74 0.32 14.03 6.23
C VAL A 74 1.73 13.62 5.87
N LEU A 75 2.14 12.44 6.32
CA LEU A 75 3.42 11.83 6.00
C LEU A 75 3.19 10.64 5.06
N MET A 76 4.00 10.53 4.01
CA MET A 76 4.07 9.36 3.13
C MET A 76 5.42 8.70 3.35
N PHE A 77 5.42 7.39 3.70
CA PHE A 77 6.65 6.74 4.13
C PHE A 77 6.68 5.25 3.73
N ASN A 78 7.63 4.87 2.87
CA ASN A 78 7.98 3.47 2.67
C ASN A 78 8.92 3.04 3.82
N MET A 79 8.50 2.06 4.61
CA MET A 79 9.13 1.66 5.87
C MET A 79 10.04 0.43 5.74
N GLU A 80 10.40 0.07 4.50
CA GLU A 80 11.33 -1.04 4.23
C GLU A 80 11.00 -2.30 5.04
N ARG A 81 9.72 -2.73 4.98
CA ARG A 81 9.21 -3.94 5.65
C ARG A 81 9.16 -3.87 7.19
N GLY A 82 9.48 -2.70 7.75
CA GLY A 82 9.62 -2.52 9.20
C GLY A 82 10.81 -3.26 9.80
N VAL A 83 11.87 -3.52 9.00
CA VAL A 83 13.09 -4.19 9.48
C VAL A 83 13.80 -3.34 10.54
N HIS A 84 13.76 -2.02 10.39
CA HIS A 84 14.30 -1.04 11.32
C HIS A 84 13.22 -0.37 12.16
N LEU A 85 12.31 -1.18 12.73
CA LEU A 85 11.10 -0.66 13.38
C LEU A 85 11.39 0.29 14.55
N GLU A 86 12.44 0.03 15.33
CA GLU A 86 12.79 0.87 16.48
C GLU A 86 13.32 2.23 16.03
N GLU A 87 14.21 2.26 15.03
CA GLU A 87 14.76 3.48 14.45
C GLU A 87 13.66 4.30 13.75
N ILE A 88 12.73 3.63 13.05
CA ILE A 88 11.56 4.27 12.44
C ILE A 88 10.68 4.90 13.52
N ARG A 89 10.43 4.18 14.60
CA ARG A 89 9.64 4.69 15.74
C ARG A 89 10.30 5.94 16.35
N GLU A 90 11.59 5.86 16.67
CA GLU A 90 12.35 6.99 17.24
C GLU A 90 12.33 8.20 16.28
N PHE A 91 12.56 7.98 14.99
CA PHE A 91 12.49 9.03 13.99
C PHE A 91 11.12 9.70 13.97
N LEU A 92 10.04 8.92 13.96
CA LEU A 92 8.67 9.44 13.93
C LEU A 92 8.28 10.16 15.25
N GLN A 93 8.83 9.76 16.38
CA GLN A 93 8.57 10.39 17.67
C GLN A 93 9.38 11.66 17.88
N ASP A 94 10.63 11.70 17.46
CA ASP A 94 11.60 12.70 17.91
C ASP A 94 12.03 13.69 16.84
N CYS A 95 11.79 13.42 15.54
CA CYS A 95 12.22 14.32 14.49
C CYS A 95 11.29 15.55 14.35
N PRO A 96 11.76 16.76 14.71
CA PRO A 96 10.91 17.96 14.68
C PRO A 96 10.57 18.41 13.27
N ALA A 97 11.34 17.99 12.25
CA ALA A 97 11.12 18.39 10.85
C ALA A 97 9.84 17.79 10.25
N ILE A 98 9.34 16.66 10.79
CA ILE A 98 8.14 15.98 10.30
C ILE A 98 6.93 16.14 11.23
N ARG A 99 7.11 16.77 12.39
CA ARG A 99 6.04 16.92 13.39
C ARG A 99 5.46 18.34 13.37
N PRO A 100 4.17 18.51 13.71
CA PRO A 100 3.21 17.43 13.96
C PRO A 100 2.71 16.78 12.68
N PHE A 101 2.45 15.47 12.72
CA PHE A 101 1.68 14.78 11.70
C PHE A 101 0.40 14.18 12.30
N ASP A 102 -0.64 14.09 11.48
CA ASP A 102 -1.95 13.55 11.86
C ASP A 102 -2.23 12.22 11.17
N LEU A 103 -1.66 12.03 9.98
CA LEU A 103 -1.83 10.86 9.13
C LEU A 103 -0.47 10.36 8.64
N ILE A 104 -0.33 9.03 8.50
CA ILE A 104 0.78 8.40 7.77
C ILE A 104 0.19 7.45 6.73
N LEU A 105 0.54 7.64 5.47
CA LEU A 105 0.29 6.70 4.37
C LEU A 105 1.56 5.89 4.19
N ALA A 106 1.54 4.64 4.70
CA ALA A 106 2.73 3.83 4.85
C ALA A 106 2.74 2.64 3.90
N ASN A 107 3.91 2.37 3.35
CA ASN A 107 4.15 1.20 2.52
C ASN A 107 5.20 0.29 3.16
N GLU A 108 5.16 -0.98 2.78
CA GLU A 108 6.09 -2.01 3.22
C GLU A 108 6.14 -2.20 4.74
N LEU A 109 5.10 -2.80 5.28
CA LEU A 109 5.01 -3.21 6.68
C LEU A 109 4.71 -4.71 6.77
N ASP A 110 5.58 -5.45 7.45
CA ASP A 110 5.45 -6.89 7.64
C ASP A 110 4.54 -7.25 8.83
N ASP A 111 3.87 -8.39 8.70
CA ASP A 111 3.23 -9.08 9.82
C ASP A 111 3.67 -10.55 9.81
N GLY A 112 4.44 -10.94 10.82
CA GLY A 112 4.93 -12.30 10.99
C GLY A 112 5.95 -12.74 9.93
N CYS A 113 6.83 -11.83 9.48
CA CYS A 113 8.00 -12.16 8.69
C CYS A 113 9.26 -12.25 9.57
N ALA A 114 10.06 -13.30 9.40
CA ALA A 114 11.28 -13.51 10.19
C ALA A 114 12.27 -12.35 10.07
N ARG A 115 12.38 -11.72 8.89
CA ARG A 115 13.26 -10.55 8.65
C ARG A 115 12.94 -9.33 9.52
N SER A 116 11.69 -9.21 9.97
CA SER A 116 11.22 -8.16 10.89
C SER A 116 10.89 -8.73 12.28
N GLY A 117 11.52 -9.86 12.67
CA GLY A 117 11.37 -10.50 13.99
C GLY A 117 10.01 -11.18 14.21
N ASN A 118 9.29 -11.54 13.16
CA ASN A 118 7.94 -12.10 13.20
C ASN A 118 6.92 -11.20 13.92
N ARG A 119 7.16 -9.89 13.92
CA ARG A 119 6.31 -8.87 14.56
C ARG A 119 5.15 -8.48 13.61
N ASN A 120 4.08 -7.93 14.17
CA ASN A 120 3.09 -7.14 13.42
C ASN A 120 3.57 -5.67 13.47
N THR A 121 4.38 -5.28 12.50
CA THR A 121 5.08 -3.99 12.51
C THR A 121 4.13 -2.81 12.42
N ALA A 122 3.01 -2.95 11.70
CA ALA A 122 1.99 -1.90 11.61
C ALA A 122 1.28 -1.69 12.95
N ARG A 123 0.85 -2.77 13.61
CA ARG A 123 0.17 -2.69 14.90
C ARG A 123 1.08 -2.10 15.98
N GLU A 124 2.30 -2.62 16.09
CA GLU A 124 3.25 -2.17 17.10
C GLU A 124 3.62 -0.69 16.92
N LEU A 125 3.77 -0.24 15.66
CA LEU A 125 4.02 1.17 15.38
C LEU A 125 2.81 2.04 15.74
N ALA A 126 1.58 1.59 15.44
CA ALA A 126 0.36 2.29 15.81
C ALA A 126 0.23 2.46 17.32
N GLU A 127 0.47 1.39 18.08
CA GLU A 127 0.45 1.40 19.55
C GLU A 127 1.53 2.34 20.12
N ALA A 128 2.76 2.27 19.60
CA ALA A 128 3.88 3.10 20.07
C ALA A 128 3.70 4.59 19.77
N LEU A 129 3.08 4.94 18.64
CA LEU A 129 2.82 6.33 18.24
C LEU A 129 1.49 6.86 18.78
N GLY A 130 0.66 6.01 19.37
CA GLY A 130 -0.70 6.35 19.76
C GLY A 130 -1.54 6.75 18.54
N LEU A 131 -1.66 5.87 17.55
CA LEU A 131 -2.44 6.08 16.33
C LEU A 131 -3.42 4.93 16.12
N ASN A 132 -4.54 5.22 15.50
CA ASN A 132 -5.40 4.22 14.89
C ASN A 132 -4.77 3.74 13.59
N TYR A 133 -5.05 2.52 13.14
CA TYR A 133 -4.51 2.05 11.88
C TYR A 133 -5.48 1.17 11.10
N ALA A 134 -5.25 1.13 9.78
CA ALA A 134 -5.77 0.14 8.87
C ALA A 134 -4.61 -0.43 8.07
N TRP A 135 -4.47 -1.75 8.03
CA TRP A 135 -3.42 -2.45 7.30
C TRP A 135 -4.02 -3.44 6.29
N GLY A 136 -3.45 -3.50 5.09
CA GLY A 136 -3.88 -4.38 4.02
C GLY A 136 -2.76 -5.25 3.50
N LEU A 137 -3.03 -6.55 3.35
CA LEU A 137 -2.09 -7.53 2.82
C LEU A 137 -1.80 -7.26 1.33
N GLU A 138 -0.53 -7.15 0.98
CA GLU A 138 -0.02 -7.02 -0.39
C GLU A 138 0.52 -8.35 -0.92
N PHE A 139 1.39 -8.98 -0.14
CA PHE A 139 2.04 -10.25 -0.48
C PHE A 139 2.09 -11.23 0.68
N ILE A 140 2.12 -12.52 0.34
CA ILE A 140 2.52 -13.61 1.23
C ILE A 140 3.88 -14.11 0.76
N GLU A 141 4.87 -14.04 1.63
CA GLU A 141 6.25 -14.49 1.38
C GLU A 141 6.33 -16.03 1.43
N LEU A 142 6.96 -16.64 0.41
CA LEU A 142 7.08 -18.09 0.28
C LEU A 142 8.50 -18.63 0.51
N VAL A 143 9.49 -17.75 0.62
CA VAL A 143 10.93 -18.14 0.57
C VAL A 143 11.50 -18.52 1.91
N ASN A 144 10.84 -18.20 3.03
CA ASN A 144 11.37 -18.45 4.36
C ASN A 144 10.35 -19.18 5.24
N ASP A 145 10.70 -20.41 5.60
CA ASP A 145 9.86 -21.28 6.43
C ASP A 145 9.79 -20.82 7.91
N GLU A 146 10.70 -19.93 8.35
CA GLU A 146 10.70 -19.32 9.69
C GLU A 146 9.66 -18.19 9.85
N ASN A 147 9.05 -17.77 8.76
CA ASN A 147 7.98 -16.79 8.80
C ASN A 147 6.76 -17.33 9.56
N ALA A 148 6.34 -16.69 10.64
CA ALA A 148 5.14 -17.06 11.38
C ALA A 148 3.87 -16.92 10.51
N LYS A 149 3.71 -15.77 9.81
CA LYS A 149 2.65 -15.54 8.83
C LYS A 149 3.20 -15.30 7.43
N GLY A 150 4.33 -14.60 7.30
CA GLY A 150 4.93 -14.21 6.04
C GLY A 150 4.12 -13.14 5.30
N PHE A 151 3.38 -12.30 6.01
CA PHE A 151 2.53 -11.25 5.44
C PHE A 151 3.32 -9.96 5.28
N HIS A 152 3.12 -9.29 4.15
CA HIS A 152 3.71 -8.01 3.79
C HIS A 152 2.65 -7.10 3.20
N GLY A 153 2.56 -5.85 3.66
CA GLY A 153 1.46 -4.99 3.25
C GLY A 153 1.69 -3.50 3.45
N ASN A 154 0.60 -2.75 3.32
CA ASN A 154 0.58 -1.29 3.41
C ASN A 154 -0.41 -0.85 4.48
N ALA A 155 -0.25 0.37 5.01
CA ALA A 155 -1.09 0.86 6.08
C ALA A 155 -1.48 2.34 5.93
N VAL A 156 -2.60 2.68 6.55
CA VAL A 156 -3.00 4.05 6.90
C VAL A 156 -2.96 4.15 8.41
N PHE A 157 -2.19 5.10 8.95
CA PHE A 157 -2.25 5.47 10.37
C PHE A 157 -2.92 6.82 10.52
N SER A 158 -3.71 6.96 11.59
CA SER A 158 -4.52 8.17 11.82
C SER A 158 -4.69 8.49 13.30
N ARG A 159 -4.59 9.77 13.64
CA ARG A 159 -5.03 10.28 14.95
C ARG A 159 -6.55 10.27 15.09
N TRP A 160 -7.26 10.16 13.97
CA TRP A 160 -8.71 10.20 13.88
C TRP A 160 -9.28 8.78 13.74
N PRO A 161 -10.50 8.55 14.20
CA PRO A 161 -11.13 7.24 14.06
C PRO A 161 -11.28 6.82 12.59
N ILE A 162 -10.98 5.57 12.32
CA ILE A 162 -11.23 4.91 11.04
C ILE A 162 -12.64 4.34 11.09
N ARG A 163 -13.54 4.88 10.28
CA ARG A 163 -14.94 4.41 10.19
C ARG A 163 -15.05 3.10 9.42
N ARG A 164 -14.29 2.99 8.34
CA ARG A 164 -14.19 1.78 7.52
C ARG A 164 -12.88 1.78 6.73
N ALA A 165 -12.42 0.58 6.40
CA ALA A 165 -11.26 0.40 5.54
C ALA A 165 -11.43 -0.78 4.59
N GLY A 166 -10.62 -0.82 3.54
CA GLY A 166 -10.62 -1.89 2.54
C GLY A 166 -9.34 -1.93 1.74
N VAL A 167 -9.18 -2.99 0.97
CA VAL A 167 -8.03 -3.20 0.10
C VAL A 167 -8.48 -3.15 -1.36
N ILE A 168 -7.83 -2.31 -2.15
CA ILE A 168 -7.99 -2.25 -3.60
C ILE A 168 -6.86 -3.06 -4.22
N ARG A 169 -7.19 -4.18 -4.88
CA ARG A 169 -6.21 -4.97 -5.64
C ARG A 169 -5.94 -4.27 -6.97
N LEU A 170 -4.67 -4.19 -7.35
CA LEU A 170 -4.24 -3.54 -8.59
C LEU A 170 -4.01 -4.58 -9.69
N PRO A 171 -4.14 -4.18 -10.97
CA PRO A 171 -3.83 -5.07 -12.09
C PRO A 171 -2.39 -5.56 -11.99
N GLU A 172 -2.21 -6.87 -12.17
CA GLU A 172 -0.89 -7.49 -12.20
C GLU A 172 -0.06 -6.90 -13.35
N GLN A 173 1.13 -6.41 -13.03
CA GLN A 173 2.12 -5.91 -13.98
C GLN A 173 3.40 -6.75 -13.95
N TYR A 174 3.60 -7.50 -12.87
CA TYR A 174 4.73 -8.39 -12.69
C TYR A 174 4.31 -9.58 -11.82
N ASN A 175 4.66 -10.79 -12.24
CA ASN A 175 4.36 -12.00 -11.47
C ASN A 175 5.49 -12.34 -10.49
N TRP A 176 5.29 -11.92 -9.24
CA TRP A 176 6.26 -12.11 -8.16
C TRP A 176 6.49 -13.57 -7.75
N TYR A 177 5.68 -14.52 -8.20
CA TYR A 177 5.93 -15.94 -7.96
C TYR A 177 7.19 -16.45 -8.68
N PHE A 178 7.50 -15.91 -9.84
CA PHE A 178 8.69 -16.28 -10.62
C PHE A 178 9.92 -15.41 -10.31
N ASP A 179 9.80 -14.48 -9.37
CA ASP A 179 10.91 -13.70 -8.86
C ASP A 179 11.76 -14.51 -7.85
N ARG A 180 12.99 -14.07 -7.60
CA ARG A 180 13.83 -14.59 -6.52
C ARG A 180 13.14 -14.53 -5.15
N GLN A 181 12.31 -13.51 -4.91
CA GLN A 181 11.45 -13.37 -3.74
C GLN A 181 10.05 -13.92 -4.06
N ARG A 182 9.93 -15.23 -4.17
CA ARG A 182 8.64 -15.88 -4.51
C ARG A 182 7.53 -15.46 -3.56
N ARG A 183 6.42 -14.96 -4.14
CA ARG A 183 5.29 -14.41 -3.38
C ARG A 183 3.95 -14.79 -4.01
N ILE A 184 2.94 -14.97 -3.16
CA ILE A 184 1.54 -14.92 -3.57
C ILE A 184 1.07 -13.48 -3.39
N GLY A 185 0.35 -12.92 -4.35
CA GLY A 185 -0.21 -11.59 -4.25
C GLY A 185 0.24 -10.65 -5.36
N GLY A 186 0.05 -9.38 -5.14
CA GLY A 186 0.37 -8.30 -6.08
C GLY A 186 0.06 -6.95 -5.44
N ARG A 187 0.42 -5.88 -6.09
CA ARG A 187 0.27 -4.51 -5.58
C ARG A 187 -1.16 -4.19 -5.17
N CYS A 188 -1.28 -3.32 -4.17
CA CYS A 188 -2.56 -2.88 -3.65
C CYS A 188 -2.51 -1.44 -3.13
N ALA A 189 -3.69 -0.86 -2.92
CA ALA A 189 -3.87 0.32 -2.10
C ALA A 189 -4.75 -0.01 -0.89
N VAL A 190 -4.45 0.58 0.26
CA VAL A 190 -5.27 0.52 1.46
C VAL A 190 -6.11 1.79 1.52
N LEU A 191 -7.42 1.62 1.42
CA LEU A 191 -8.40 2.69 1.45
C LEU A 191 -9.03 2.79 2.82
N ALA A 192 -9.18 4.01 3.36
CA ALA A 192 -9.86 4.24 4.62
C ALA A 192 -10.74 5.50 4.57
N GLU A 193 -11.86 5.46 5.26
CA GLU A 193 -12.69 6.62 5.59
C GLU A 193 -12.45 7.00 7.04
N LEU A 194 -12.00 8.24 7.26
CA LEU A 194 -11.71 8.82 8.56
C LEU A 194 -12.81 9.73 9.02
N ASP A 195 -12.97 9.84 10.34
CA ASP A 195 -13.87 10.81 10.99
C ASP A 195 -13.10 12.00 11.54
N ILE A 196 -12.96 13.05 10.75
CA ILE A 196 -12.26 14.28 11.18
C ILE A 196 -13.23 15.23 11.88
N GLY A 197 -13.48 14.98 13.16
CA GLY A 197 -14.39 15.82 13.94
C GLY A 197 -15.82 15.87 13.39
N GLY A 198 -16.35 14.74 12.97
CA GLY A 198 -17.68 14.60 12.37
C GLY A 198 -17.73 14.80 10.86
N ARG A 199 -16.61 15.13 10.22
CA ARG A 199 -16.50 15.27 8.74
C ARG A 199 -15.76 14.08 8.16
N PRO A 200 -16.28 13.44 7.09
CA PRO A 200 -15.59 12.33 6.45
C PRO A 200 -14.39 12.84 5.64
N LEU A 201 -13.29 12.08 5.68
CA LEU A 201 -12.12 12.23 4.83
C LEU A 201 -11.73 10.86 4.29
N GLY A 202 -11.65 10.71 2.98
CA GLY A 202 -11.12 9.53 2.34
C GLY A 202 -9.60 9.61 2.24
N VAL A 203 -8.91 8.50 2.53
CA VAL A 203 -7.46 8.41 2.38
C VAL A 203 -7.09 7.08 1.72
N ALA A 204 -6.02 7.09 0.90
CA ALA A 204 -5.48 5.85 0.33
C ALA A 204 -3.96 5.83 0.43
N SER A 205 -3.42 4.77 1.06
CA SER A 205 -2.02 4.42 0.98
C SER A 205 -1.79 3.54 -0.24
N ILE A 206 -1.02 4.03 -1.20
CA ILE A 206 -0.84 3.46 -2.53
C ILE A 206 0.57 2.88 -2.63
N HIS A 207 0.68 1.66 -3.17
CA HIS A 207 1.96 1.07 -3.55
C HIS A 207 1.87 0.52 -4.96
N LEU A 208 2.46 1.23 -5.93
CA LEU A 208 2.46 0.83 -7.34
C LEU A 208 3.64 -0.11 -7.66
N GLU A 209 3.58 -0.75 -8.83
CA GLU A 209 4.59 -1.72 -9.26
C GLU A 209 5.88 -1.03 -9.72
N ASN A 210 7.01 -1.48 -9.17
CA ASN A 210 8.34 -1.04 -9.57
C ASN A 210 8.95 -1.87 -10.73
N ARG A 211 8.35 -3.03 -11.04
CA ARG A 211 8.76 -3.92 -12.14
C ARG A 211 7.89 -3.73 -13.38
N THR A 212 7.52 -2.48 -13.68
CA THR A 212 6.71 -2.10 -14.83
C THR A 212 7.12 -0.72 -15.35
N ASP A 213 6.56 -0.33 -16.47
CA ASP A 213 6.73 1.00 -17.08
C ASP A 213 5.66 2.01 -16.65
N GLY A 214 5.72 3.24 -17.16
CA GLY A 214 4.75 4.29 -16.89
C GLY A 214 3.30 3.92 -17.25
N PRO A 215 3.03 3.35 -18.44
CA PRO A 215 1.69 2.84 -18.79
C PRO A 215 1.14 1.79 -17.84
N GLY A 216 1.98 0.88 -17.33
CA GLY A 216 1.58 -0.12 -16.33
C GLY A 216 1.17 0.53 -15.00
N ARG A 217 1.96 1.49 -14.49
CA ARG A 217 1.60 2.26 -13.29
C ARG A 217 0.35 3.11 -13.51
N GLN A 218 0.18 3.67 -14.71
CA GLN A 218 -1.05 4.39 -15.07
C GLN A 218 -2.29 3.48 -15.00
N ALA A 219 -2.19 2.25 -15.49
CA ALA A 219 -3.30 1.28 -15.41
C ALA A 219 -3.66 0.96 -13.95
N GLN A 220 -2.66 0.82 -13.07
CA GLN A 220 -2.86 0.63 -11.64
C GLN A 220 -3.52 1.86 -10.99
N MET A 221 -3.02 3.07 -11.26
CA MET A 221 -3.60 4.31 -10.73
C MET A 221 -5.05 4.50 -11.20
N ARG A 222 -5.38 4.20 -12.46
CA ARG A 222 -6.76 4.25 -12.96
C ARG A 222 -7.69 3.37 -12.15
N THR A 223 -7.28 2.16 -11.81
CA THR A 223 -8.04 1.24 -10.95
C THR A 223 -8.29 1.86 -9.57
N ILE A 224 -7.30 2.54 -9.00
CA ILE A 224 -7.44 3.23 -7.72
C ILE A 224 -8.47 4.36 -7.84
N LEU A 225 -8.34 5.25 -8.82
CA LEU A 225 -9.25 6.39 -9.01
C LEU A 225 -10.70 5.95 -9.25
N GLU A 226 -10.90 4.89 -10.04
CA GLU A 226 -12.23 4.28 -10.24
C GLU A 226 -12.81 3.72 -8.92
N ALA A 227 -11.96 3.05 -8.11
CA ALA A 227 -12.37 2.48 -6.83
C ALA A 227 -12.70 3.58 -5.81
N VAL A 228 -11.89 4.63 -5.70
CA VAL A 228 -12.13 5.76 -4.76
C VAL A 228 -13.45 6.45 -5.07
N ARG A 229 -13.73 6.73 -6.34
CA ARG A 229 -15.02 7.34 -6.75
C ARG A 229 -16.22 6.48 -6.36
N ARG A 230 -16.09 5.17 -6.44
CA ARG A 230 -17.17 4.22 -6.11
C ARG A 230 -17.34 4.05 -4.60
N GLU A 231 -16.23 3.91 -3.87
CA GLU A 231 -16.24 3.56 -2.45
C GLU A 231 -16.35 4.79 -1.53
N LEU A 232 -15.83 5.94 -1.95
CA LEU A 232 -15.76 7.19 -1.18
C LEU A 232 -16.32 8.37 -1.99
N PRO A 233 -17.59 8.29 -2.46
CA PRO A 233 -18.18 9.36 -3.24
C PRO A 233 -18.35 10.63 -2.38
N ASP A 234 -18.26 11.77 -3.03
CA ASP A 234 -18.62 13.10 -2.49
C ASP A 234 -17.89 13.51 -1.19
N MET A 235 -16.64 13.03 -0.98
CA MET A 235 -15.83 13.43 0.14
C MET A 235 -14.42 13.91 -0.29
N PRO A 236 -13.77 14.77 0.48
CA PRO A 236 -12.36 15.10 0.27
C PRO A 236 -11.50 13.85 0.32
N LEU A 237 -10.43 13.80 -0.51
CA LEU A 237 -9.58 12.64 -0.65
C LEU A 237 -8.10 13.03 -0.54
N ILE A 238 -7.33 12.21 0.15
CA ILE A 238 -5.85 12.26 0.14
C ILE A 238 -5.35 10.93 -0.37
N LEU A 239 -4.66 10.97 -1.52
CA LEU A 239 -4.07 9.80 -2.15
C LEU A 239 -2.55 9.94 -2.16
N GLY A 240 -1.83 8.94 -1.70
CA GLY A 240 -0.38 8.99 -1.69
C GLY A 240 0.26 7.68 -1.25
N GLY A 241 1.58 7.67 -1.24
CA GLY A 241 2.39 6.49 -0.90
C GLY A 241 3.56 6.34 -1.86
N ASP A 242 4.05 5.11 -2.04
CA ASP A 242 5.11 4.79 -2.97
C ASP A 242 4.55 4.51 -4.36
N LEU A 243 4.60 5.51 -5.23
CA LEU A 243 4.12 5.41 -6.60
C LEU A 243 5.13 4.71 -7.52
N ASN A 244 6.34 4.45 -7.06
CA ASN A 244 7.44 3.85 -7.84
C ASN A 244 7.64 4.54 -9.22
N THR A 245 7.36 5.85 -9.26
CA THR A 245 7.52 6.66 -10.48
C THR A 245 8.98 6.86 -10.81
N ASN A 246 9.30 6.83 -12.10
CA ASN A 246 10.64 6.99 -12.60
C ASN A 246 10.68 7.96 -13.79
N THR A 247 11.77 8.66 -13.92
CA THR A 247 12.07 9.49 -15.09
C THR A 247 13.05 8.82 -16.06
N PHE A 248 13.43 7.58 -15.75
CA PHE A 248 14.27 6.73 -16.58
C PHE A 248 14.05 5.26 -16.18
N ASP A 249 14.37 4.33 -17.07
CA ASP A 249 14.39 2.91 -16.73
C ASP A 249 15.68 2.57 -15.96
N GLY A 250 15.62 2.64 -14.63
CA GLY A 250 16.76 2.41 -13.75
C GLY A 250 17.18 0.93 -13.61
N ARG A 251 16.65 0.05 -14.45
CA ARG A 251 17.01 -1.38 -14.44
C ARG A 251 18.43 -1.63 -14.96
N ASP A 252 18.94 -0.78 -15.84
CA ASP A 252 20.30 -0.84 -16.36
C ASP A 252 21.24 0.12 -15.64
N LYS A 253 22.27 -0.42 -14.99
CA LYS A 253 23.29 0.39 -14.31
C LYS A 253 24.04 1.35 -15.26
N GLU A 254 24.07 1.02 -16.54
CA GLU A 254 24.66 1.86 -17.61
C GLU A 254 23.88 3.16 -17.78
N ASP A 255 22.54 3.12 -17.64
CA ASP A 255 21.70 4.32 -17.76
C ASP A 255 22.00 5.33 -16.65
N ILE A 256 22.24 4.86 -15.42
CA ILE A 256 22.60 5.72 -14.28
C ILE A 256 23.92 6.43 -14.56
N GLY A 257 24.91 5.74 -15.13
CA GLY A 257 26.19 6.30 -15.52
C GLY A 257 26.05 7.37 -16.62
N ALA A 258 25.23 7.11 -17.63
CA ALA A 258 24.93 8.05 -18.71
C ALA A 258 24.21 9.30 -18.19
N ILE A 259 23.23 9.13 -17.31
CA ILE A 259 22.51 10.25 -16.66
C ILE A 259 23.47 11.10 -15.81
N ALA A 260 24.33 10.45 -15.03
CA ALA A 260 25.33 11.14 -14.19
C ALA A 260 26.33 11.95 -15.03
N ALA A 261 26.70 11.45 -16.21
CA ALA A 261 27.64 12.09 -17.11
C ALA A 261 27.04 13.23 -17.96
N SER A 262 25.71 13.24 -18.15
CA SER A 262 25.04 14.23 -19.04
C SER A 262 24.17 15.21 -18.24
N PRO A 263 24.52 16.52 -18.20
CA PRO A 263 23.69 17.55 -17.59
C PRO A 263 22.26 17.62 -18.16
N ASP A 264 22.12 17.42 -19.47
CA ASP A 264 20.83 17.48 -20.15
C ASP A 264 19.93 16.29 -19.79
N LEU A 265 20.50 15.08 -19.71
CA LEU A 265 19.74 13.91 -19.22
C LEU A 265 19.33 14.07 -17.75
N ARG A 266 20.22 14.58 -16.89
CA ARG A 266 19.89 14.88 -15.49
C ARG A 266 18.74 15.88 -15.37
N ARG A 267 18.81 16.99 -16.14
CA ARG A 267 17.73 17.98 -16.15
C ARG A 267 16.41 17.34 -16.60
N ARG A 268 16.40 16.54 -17.67
CA ARG A 268 15.22 15.85 -18.17
C ARG A 268 14.64 14.89 -17.11
N CYS A 269 15.47 14.15 -16.39
CA CYS A 269 15.03 13.29 -15.30
C CYS A 269 14.37 14.06 -14.15
N LEU A 270 14.85 15.28 -13.84
CA LEU A 270 14.31 16.11 -12.77
C LEU A 270 13.03 16.86 -13.17
N GLU A 271 12.92 17.27 -14.43
CA GLU A 271 11.84 18.14 -14.92
C GLU A 271 10.77 17.38 -15.72
N GLY A 272 11.12 16.21 -16.27
CA GLY A 272 10.29 15.47 -17.22
C GLY A 272 9.43 14.36 -16.63
N VAL A 273 9.15 14.36 -15.32
CA VAL A 273 8.38 13.27 -14.69
C VAL A 273 7.02 13.06 -15.34
N PHE A 274 6.35 14.12 -15.77
CA PHE A 274 5.05 14.03 -16.45
C PHE A 274 5.12 13.37 -17.83
N ASP A 275 6.27 13.43 -18.49
CA ASP A 275 6.50 12.79 -19.80
C ASP A 275 6.70 11.28 -19.66
N TYR A 276 7.29 10.83 -18.54
CA TYR A 276 7.57 9.43 -18.26
C TYR A 276 6.46 8.72 -17.50
N GLU A 277 5.68 9.47 -16.71
CA GLU A 277 4.68 8.94 -15.81
C GLU A 277 3.29 9.47 -16.15
N PRO A 278 2.62 8.89 -17.14
CA PRO A 278 1.31 9.35 -17.60
C PRO A 278 0.21 9.24 -16.53
N LEU A 279 0.49 8.56 -15.40
CA LEU A 279 -0.42 8.55 -14.25
C LEU A 279 -0.60 9.94 -13.64
N LEU A 280 0.44 10.79 -13.64
CA LEU A 280 0.40 12.13 -13.02
C LEU A 280 -0.55 13.08 -13.78
N PRO A 281 -0.40 13.30 -15.11
CA PRO A 281 -1.38 14.11 -15.84
C PRO A 281 -2.78 13.51 -15.85
N MET A 282 -2.92 12.18 -15.78
CA MET A 282 -4.22 11.54 -15.65
C MET A 282 -4.89 11.88 -14.32
N ALA A 283 -4.15 11.79 -13.20
CA ALA A 283 -4.67 12.15 -11.88
C ALA A 283 -5.02 13.65 -11.80
N ALA A 284 -4.17 14.52 -12.37
CA ALA A 284 -4.44 15.95 -12.46
C ALA A 284 -5.71 16.28 -13.27
N ALA A 285 -5.95 15.58 -14.39
CA ALA A 285 -7.18 15.71 -15.17
C ALA A 285 -8.44 15.28 -14.39
N ASP A 286 -8.28 14.37 -13.42
CA ASP A 286 -9.32 13.94 -12.50
C ASP A 286 -9.50 14.86 -11.29
N GLY A 287 -8.74 15.97 -11.21
CA GLY A 287 -8.84 16.99 -10.15
C GLY A 287 -7.95 16.75 -8.94
N TYR A 288 -6.97 15.85 -9.02
CA TYR A 288 -5.97 15.66 -7.96
C TYR A 288 -4.75 16.56 -8.23
N HIS A 289 -4.36 17.33 -7.20
CA HIS A 289 -3.28 18.32 -7.28
C HIS A 289 -2.27 18.15 -6.15
#